data_05400861da9a7ba195535bee5191c516
#
_entry.id   05400861da9a7ba195535bee5191c516
#
_cell.length_a   1.000
_cell.length_b   1.000
_cell.length_c   1.000
_cell.angle_alpha   90.00
_cell.angle_beta   90.00
_cell.angle_gamma   90.00
#
_symmetry.space_group_name_H-M   'P 1'
#
loop_
_entity.id
_entity.type
_entity.pdbx_description
1 polymer ?
#
loop_
_entity_poly.entity_id
_entity_poly.type
_entity_poly.pdbx_seq_one_letter_code
_entity_poly.pdbx_strand_id
1 'polypeptide(L)'
;MNTALSWIKAYVPDLSCTDQEYFDAMTLTGTKVEGYERMDKNLEKIVIGQIEKIEKHPDADKLIICQVNVGDRTIQIVTGAPNVKEGDKVPVVLDGGKVAGGHDGSPLPEDGIKIKAGKLRVI
;
A
#
# COMPACT_ATOMS: atom_id res chain seq x y z
N MET A 1 4.77 24.99 8.59
CA MET A 1 3.40 24.60 8.23
C MET A 1 3.49 23.46 7.21
N ASN A 2 2.79 22.38 7.46
CA ASN A 2 2.74 21.24 6.55
C ASN A 2 1.41 21.27 5.79
N THR A 3 1.45 21.12 4.47
CA THR A 3 0.26 21.16 3.61
C THR A 3 0.30 19.97 2.65
N ALA A 4 -0.81 19.23 2.54
CA ALA A 4 -0.92 18.14 1.58
C ALA A 4 -1.16 18.70 0.17
N LEU A 5 -0.40 18.29 -0.82
CA LEU A 5 -0.56 18.72 -2.21
C LEU A 5 -1.95 18.30 -2.76
N SER A 6 -2.51 17.21 -2.30
CA SER A 6 -3.88 16.79 -2.65
C SER A 6 -4.95 17.80 -2.20
N TRP A 7 -4.74 18.45 -1.07
CA TRP A 7 -5.64 19.51 -0.61
C TRP A 7 -5.53 20.75 -1.46
N ILE A 8 -4.31 21.12 -1.87
CA ILE A 8 -4.11 22.25 -2.78
C ILE A 8 -4.79 21.99 -4.12
N LYS A 9 -4.64 20.78 -4.68
CA LYS A 9 -5.32 20.38 -5.93
C LYS A 9 -6.84 20.38 -5.82
N ALA A 10 -7.42 20.20 -4.63
CA ALA A 10 -8.87 20.31 -4.44
C ALA A 10 -9.38 21.74 -4.64
N TYR A 11 -8.57 22.76 -4.34
CA TYR A 11 -8.88 24.16 -4.56
C TYR A 11 -8.39 24.69 -5.92
N VAL A 12 -7.37 24.08 -6.49
CA VAL A 12 -6.77 24.42 -7.77
C VAL A 12 -6.74 23.16 -8.66
N PRO A 13 -7.92 22.76 -9.21
CA PRO A 13 -8.06 21.48 -9.92
C PRO A 13 -7.21 21.39 -11.19
N ASP A 14 -6.89 22.52 -11.80
CA ASP A 14 -6.08 22.59 -13.03
C ASP A 14 -4.57 22.56 -12.76
N LEU A 15 -4.15 22.38 -11.51
CA LEU A 15 -2.75 22.27 -11.15
C LEU A 15 -2.13 20.97 -11.70
N SER A 16 -1.42 21.11 -12.81
CA SER A 16 -0.77 20.01 -13.54
C SER A 16 0.75 20.20 -13.54
N CYS A 17 1.39 19.95 -12.40
CA CYS A 17 2.85 20.03 -12.28
C CYS A 17 3.37 18.84 -11.46
N THR A 18 4.65 18.55 -11.60
CA THR A 18 5.35 17.59 -10.73
C THR A 18 5.53 18.18 -9.33
N ASP A 19 5.80 17.34 -8.35
CA ASP A 19 6.05 17.77 -6.98
C ASP A 19 7.24 18.76 -6.91
N GLN A 20 8.29 18.50 -7.70
CA GLN A 20 9.47 19.37 -7.76
C GLN A 20 9.17 20.73 -8.41
N GLU A 21 8.41 20.76 -9.51
CA GLU A 21 7.99 22.03 -10.15
C GLU A 21 7.15 22.88 -9.21
N TYR A 22 6.25 22.25 -8.44
CA TYR A 22 5.47 22.94 -7.42
C TYR A 22 6.35 23.53 -6.32
N PHE A 23 7.29 22.72 -5.80
CA PHE A 23 8.28 23.14 -4.81
C PHE A 23 9.07 24.37 -5.27
N ASP A 24 9.63 24.33 -6.48
CA ASP A 24 10.46 25.40 -7.04
C ASP A 24 9.64 26.67 -7.30
N ALA A 25 8.45 26.53 -7.89
CA ALA A 25 7.57 27.66 -8.18
C ALA A 25 7.12 28.38 -6.91
N MET A 26 6.71 27.65 -5.87
CA MET A 26 6.31 28.24 -4.59
C MET A 26 7.48 28.99 -3.93
N THR A 27 8.66 28.43 -3.96
CA THR A 27 9.86 29.05 -3.40
C THR A 27 10.22 30.32 -4.15
N LEU A 28 10.15 30.32 -5.48
CA LEU A 28 10.50 31.47 -6.33
C LEU A 28 9.46 32.60 -6.26
N THR A 29 8.19 32.27 -6.02
CA THR A 29 7.11 33.24 -6.04
C THR A 29 6.72 33.81 -4.67
N GLY A 30 7.37 33.43 -3.61
CA GLY A 30 7.21 34.11 -2.32
C GLY A 30 7.18 33.22 -1.08
N THR A 31 6.76 31.97 -1.16
CA THR A 31 6.72 31.07 0.00
C THR A 31 7.79 30.00 -0.14
N LYS A 32 8.86 30.10 0.67
CA LYS A 32 9.92 29.09 0.67
C LYS A 32 9.39 27.75 1.13
N VAL A 33 9.56 26.74 0.29
CA VAL A 33 9.33 25.33 0.65
C VAL A 33 10.64 24.72 1.09
N GLU A 34 10.71 24.26 2.33
CA GLU A 34 11.95 23.69 2.91
C GLU A 34 12.17 22.24 2.55
N GLY A 35 11.09 21.52 2.20
CA GLY A 35 11.13 20.14 1.77
C GLY A 35 9.73 19.58 1.56
N TYR A 36 9.67 18.37 1.01
CA TYR A 36 8.43 17.60 0.91
C TYR A 36 8.71 16.10 1.11
N GLU A 37 7.71 15.39 1.52
CA GLU A 37 7.75 13.94 1.72
C GLU A 37 6.65 13.27 0.90
N ARG A 38 7.01 12.23 0.19
CA ARG A 38 6.07 11.37 -0.52
C ARG A 38 5.58 10.25 0.39
N MET A 39 4.28 10.20 0.64
CA MET A 39 3.68 9.16 1.49
C MET A 39 3.61 7.80 0.81
N ASP A 40 3.74 7.74 -0.52
CA ASP A 40 3.79 6.51 -1.31
C ASP A 40 5.21 5.96 -1.50
N LYS A 41 6.20 6.54 -0.84
CA LYS A 41 7.58 6.06 -0.86
C LYS A 41 7.64 4.59 -0.39
N ASN A 42 8.33 3.74 -1.15
CA ASN A 42 8.47 2.31 -0.88
C ASN A 42 7.17 1.49 -0.97
N LEU A 43 6.15 1.99 -1.66
CA LEU A 43 4.94 1.25 -1.98
C LEU A 43 4.93 0.88 -3.46
N GLU A 44 5.03 -0.41 -3.76
CA GLU A 44 5.06 -0.91 -5.13
C GLU A 44 4.13 -2.10 -5.31
N LYS A 45 3.45 -2.18 -6.46
CA LYS A 45 2.55 -3.27 -6.83
C LYS A 45 1.46 -3.55 -5.77
N ILE A 46 0.90 -2.49 -5.21
CA ILE A 46 -0.25 -2.58 -4.31
C ILE A 46 -1.52 -2.31 -5.12
N VAL A 47 -2.45 -3.23 -5.04
CA VAL A 47 -3.75 -3.17 -5.72
C VAL A 47 -4.88 -3.38 -4.73
N ILE A 48 -6.09 -3.00 -5.08
CA ILE A 48 -7.27 -3.37 -4.31
C ILE A 48 -7.76 -4.73 -4.80
N GLY A 49 -7.88 -5.68 -3.88
CA GLY A 49 -8.46 -6.99 -4.13
C GLY A 49 -9.77 -7.17 -3.37
N GLN A 50 -10.66 -7.98 -3.90
CA GLN A 50 -11.88 -8.39 -3.21
C GLN A 50 -11.77 -9.83 -2.75
N ILE A 51 -12.07 -10.08 -1.47
CA ILE A 51 -12.06 -11.42 -0.90
C ILE A 51 -13.32 -12.16 -1.38
N GLU A 52 -13.13 -13.22 -2.16
CA GLU A 52 -14.21 -14.04 -2.69
C GLU A 52 -14.56 -15.18 -1.74
N LYS A 53 -13.57 -15.81 -1.11
CA LYS A 53 -13.74 -16.95 -0.23
C LYS A 53 -12.72 -16.98 0.90
N ILE A 54 -13.13 -17.44 2.07
CA ILE A 54 -12.26 -17.62 3.24
C ILE A 54 -12.39 -19.08 3.73
N GLU A 55 -11.26 -19.74 3.91
CA GLU A 55 -11.16 -21.08 4.46
C GLU A 55 -10.15 -21.14 5.61
N LYS A 56 -10.37 -22.03 6.58
CA LYS A 56 -9.36 -22.28 7.63
C LYS A 56 -8.14 -22.99 7.04
N HIS A 57 -6.96 -22.60 7.53
CA HIS A 57 -5.75 -23.31 7.19
C HIS A 57 -5.74 -24.70 7.84
N PRO A 58 -5.47 -25.80 7.11
CA PRO A 58 -5.55 -27.17 7.67
C PRO A 58 -4.52 -27.44 8.77
N ASP A 59 -3.35 -26.81 8.70
CA ASP A 59 -2.22 -27.07 9.60
C ASP A 59 -1.91 -25.92 10.57
N ALA A 60 -2.77 -24.91 10.65
CA ALA A 60 -2.51 -23.74 11.50
C ALA A 60 -3.83 -23.08 11.99
N ASP A 61 -4.09 -23.20 13.28
CA ASP A 61 -5.34 -22.74 13.91
C ASP A 61 -5.55 -21.21 13.83
N LYS A 62 -4.48 -20.44 13.69
CA LYS A 62 -4.52 -18.97 13.66
C LYS A 62 -4.44 -18.37 12.26
N LEU A 63 -4.37 -19.21 11.22
CA LEU A 63 -4.27 -18.76 9.84
C LEU A 63 -5.53 -19.10 9.07
N ILE A 64 -5.85 -18.22 8.13
CA ILE A 64 -6.93 -18.40 7.16
C ILE A 64 -6.37 -18.27 5.75
N ILE A 65 -7.01 -18.98 4.83
CA ILE A 65 -6.71 -18.94 3.40
C ILE A 65 -7.80 -18.11 2.73
N CYS A 66 -7.41 -17.04 2.07
CA CYS A 66 -8.31 -16.16 1.33
C CYS A 66 -8.09 -16.31 -0.17
N GLN A 67 -9.17 -16.50 -0.94
CA GLN A 67 -9.17 -16.34 -2.38
C GLN A 67 -9.52 -14.88 -2.68
N VAL A 68 -8.58 -14.15 -3.27
CA VAL A 68 -8.71 -12.72 -3.48
C VAL A 68 -8.63 -12.39 -4.97
N ASN A 69 -9.69 -11.80 -5.48
CA ASN A 69 -9.75 -11.30 -6.85
C ASN A 69 -9.08 -9.92 -6.93
N VAL A 70 -8.02 -9.82 -7.72
CA VAL A 70 -7.25 -8.57 -7.90
C VAL A 70 -7.54 -7.87 -9.24
N GLY A 71 -8.64 -8.28 -9.90
CA GLY A 71 -9.15 -7.69 -11.12
C GLY A 71 -8.90 -8.55 -12.36
N ASP A 72 -7.66 -8.91 -12.62
CA ASP A 72 -7.26 -9.76 -13.76
C ASP A 72 -7.20 -11.26 -13.43
N ARG A 73 -7.10 -11.59 -12.16
CA ARG A 73 -6.97 -12.96 -11.65
C ARG A 73 -7.38 -13.08 -10.18
N THR A 74 -7.63 -14.29 -9.73
CA THR A 74 -7.79 -14.63 -8.32
C THR A 74 -6.49 -15.25 -7.79
N ILE A 75 -6.01 -14.75 -6.67
CA ILE A 75 -4.81 -15.25 -6.01
C ILE A 75 -5.14 -15.78 -4.61
N GLN A 76 -4.39 -16.78 -4.18
CA GLN A 76 -4.50 -17.34 -2.83
C GLN A 76 -3.56 -16.61 -1.87
N ILE A 77 -4.10 -16.13 -0.77
CA ILE A 77 -3.35 -15.42 0.27
C ILE A 77 -3.63 -16.08 1.61
N VAL A 78 -2.56 -16.40 2.35
CA VAL A 78 -2.65 -16.88 3.72
C VAL A 78 -2.39 -15.73 4.67
N THR A 79 -3.29 -15.50 5.61
CA THR A 79 -3.19 -14.41 6.58
C THR A 79 -3.63 -14.84 7.97
N GLY A 80 -3.08 -14.20 9.00
CA GLY A 80 -3.53 -14.32 10.39
C GLY A 80 -4.50 -13.21 10.82
N ALA A 81 -4.96 -12.37 9.90
CA ALA A 81 -5.87 -11.28 10.22
C ALA A 81 -7.28 -11.80 10.56
N PRO A 82 -7.79 -11.57 11.78
CA PRO A 82 -9.10 -12.10 12.19
C PRO A 82 -10.28 -11.21 11.78
N ASN A 83 -10.01 -10.04 11.19
CA ASN A 83 -10.98 -8.99 10.94
C ASN A 83 -11.42 -8.87 9.48
N VAL A 84 -11.13 -9.87 8.65
CA VAL A 84 -11.53 -9.90 7.24
C VAL A 84 -12.73 -10.81 7.02
N LYS A 85 -13.57 -10.44 6.06
CA LYS A 85 -14.79 -11.17 5.68
C LYS A 85 -14.86 -11.34 4.16
N GLU A 86 -15.64 -12.33 3.72
CA GLU A 86 -15.96 -12.50 2.31
C GLU A 86 -16.71 -11.26 1.79
N GLY A 87 -16.32 -10.77 0.61
CA GLY A 87 -16.81 -9.54 0.01
C GLY A 87 -16.03 -8.28 0.36
N ASP A 88 -15.13 -8.30 1.36
CA ASP A 88 -14.33 -7.15 1.72
C ASP A 88 -13.34 -6.78 0.61
N LYS A 89 -13.16 -5.46 0.44
CA LYS A 89 -12.09 -4.91 -0.41
C LYS A 89 -10.89 -4.56 0.46
N VAL A 90 -9.75 -5.13 0.12
CA VAL A 90 -8.53 -5.01 0.91
C VAL A 90 -7.35 -4.61 0.01
N PRO A 91 -6.38 -3.86 0.53
CA PRO A 91 -5.13 -3.63 -0.18
C PRO A 91 -4.31 -4.94 -0.24
N VAL A 92 -3.83 -5.26 -1.41
CA VAL A 92 -3.06 -6.49 -1.69
C VAL A 92 -1.74 -6.12 -2.34
N VAL A 93 -0.65 -6.64 -1.78
CA VAL A 93 0.67 -6.54 -2.39
C VAL A 93 0.89 -7.74 -3.29
N LEU A 94 1.15 -7.50 -4.56
CA LEU A 94 1.45 -8.56 -5.51
C LEU A 94 2.89 -9.05 -5.36
N ASP A 95 3.19 -10.23 -5.91
CA ASP A 95 4.55 -10.80 -5.93
C ASP A 95 5.56 -9.83 -6.55
N GLY A 96 6.68 -9.67 -5.88
CA GLY A 96 7.70 -8.69 -6.24
C GLY A 96 7.36 -7.23 -5.87
N GLY A 97 6.24 -7.00 -5.22
CA GLY A 97 5.87 -5.69 -4.70
C GLY A 97 6.66 -5.28 -3.46
N LYS A 98 6.42 -4.06 -2.99
CA LYS A 98 7.15 -3.46 -1.88
C LYS A 98 6.20 -2.76 -0.93
N VAL A 99 6.45 -2.89 0.36
CA VAL A 99 5.75 -2.19 1.45
C VAL A 99 6.74 -1.40 2.30
N ALA A 100 6.27 -0.34 2.95
CA ALA A 100 7.13 0.52 3.74
C ALA A 100 7.76 -0.21 4.95
N GLY A 101 7.04 -1.15 5.56
CA GLY A 101 7.55 -1.90 6.70
C GLY A 101 6.58 -2.96 7.22
N GLY A 102 7.02 -3.72 8.20
CA GLY A 102 6.21 -4.70 8.92
C GLY A 102 5.31 -4.06 9.99
N HIS A 103 4.47 -4.87 10.60
CA HIS A 103 3.52 -4.46 11.66
C HIS A 103 4.00 -4.84 13.07
N ASP A 104 5.27 -5.17 13.20
CA ASP A 104 5.90 -5.61 14.46
C ASP A 104 6.38 -4.47 15.37
N GLY A 105 6.15 -3.21 14.95
CA GLY A 105 6.58 -2.03 15.69
C GLY A 105 8.07 -1.70 15.55
N SER A 106 8.81 -2.42 14.72
CA SER A 106 10.21 -2.10 14.42
C SER A 106 10.32 -0.79 13.61
N PRO A 107 11.48 -0.09 13.67
CA PRO A 107 11.72 1.07 12.81
C PRO A 107 11.56 0.69 11.34
N LEU A 108 10.89 1.57 10.56
CA LEU A 108 10.69 1.35 9.14
C LEU A 108 12.03 1.36 8.40
N PRO A 109 12.36 0.33 7.61
CA PRO A 109 13.58 0.34 6.81
C PRO A 109 13.50 1.42 5.72
N GLU A 110 14.61 2.10 5.44
CA GLU A 110 14.66 3.18 4.45
C GLU A 110 14.20 2.75 3.05
N ASP A 111 14.49 1.50 2.68
CA ASP A 111 14.18 0.94 1.35
C ASP A 111 12.87 0.13 1.32
N GLY A 112 12.15 0.02 2.43
CA GLY A 112 10.95 -0.81 2.54
C GLY A 112 11.24 -2.32 2.52
N ILE A 113 10.19 -3.12 2.56
CA ILE A 113 10.25 -4.59 2.54
C ILE A 113 9.73 -5.11 1.21
N LYS A 114 10.54 -5.93 0.53
CA LYS A 114 10.13 -6.60 -0.71
C LYS A 114 9.33 -7.86 -0.40
N ILE A 115 8.15 -7.96 -0.96
CA ILE A 115 7.26 -9.11 -0.83
C ILE A 115 7.51 -10.10 -1.95
N LYS A 116 7.63 -11.38 -1.60
CA LYS A 116 7.76 -12.48 -2.56
C LYS A 116 6.72 -13.55 -2.26
N ALA A 117 6.22 -14.17 -3.31
CA ALA A 117 5.42 -15.38 -3.17
C ALA A 117 6.26 -16.48 -2.50
N GLY A 118 5.68 -17.15 -1.52
CA GLY A 118 6.32 -18.22 -0.76
C GLY A 118 5.35 -19.36 -0.48
N LYS A 119 5.88 -20.57 -0.29
CA LYS A 119 5.10 -21.69 0.22
C LYS A 119 5.11 -21.63 1.76
N LEU A 120 3.94 -21.43 2.33
CA LEU A 120 3.74 -21.60 3.76
C LEU A 120 3.19 -23.02 3.98
N ARG A 121 4.03 -23.93 4.43
CA ARG A 121 3.71 -25.36 4.69
C ARG A 121 2.73 -25.95 3.66
N VAL A 122 3.11 -27.06 3.10
CA VAL A 122 2.45 -27.73 1.97
C VAL A 122 0.93 -27.69 2.03
N ILE A 123 0.33 -26.90 1.16
CA ILE A 123 -1.02 -27.16 0.67
C ILE A 123 -0.90 -27.59 -0.79
#